data_791f2d4f8c4a8938f95631b2a14a8630
#
_entry.id   791f2d4f8c4a8938f95631b2a14a8630
#
_cell.length_a   1.000
_cell.length_b   1.000
_cell.length_c   1.000
_cell.angle_alpha   90.00
_cell.angle_beta   90.00
_cell.angle_gamma   90.00
#
_symmetry.space_group_name_H-M   'P 1'
#
loop_
_entity.id
_entity.type
_entity.pdbx_description
1 polymer ?
#
loop_
_entity_poly.entity_id
_entity_poly.type
_entity_poly.pdbx_seq_one_letter_code
_entity_poly.pdbx_strand_id
1 'polypeptide(L)'
;MAASTDGRDEAGFQLEAELVQLRRARRAFELVSLTGSPSVGLDGGAVRALEALQATLTETGQWVAGPATLYGVLGLTGRELERCRVLKWALDPLGAHALGTRVLERFLLSIGFDQDVLETAELGRTEVLLEQVRANSRADLVLVSDSWTVVIEAKVHAGEQPQQGARLETDWPDATYVFLTNQGRPMQSAGPTTWQSLRWATLHACITEAALAAGPAPTLAAATARAGLRDYLIAIRHLEHHDP
;
A
#
# COMPACT_ATOMS: atom_id res chain seq x y z
N MET A 1 22.69 8.34 54.12
CA MET A 1 21.78 9.05 53.19
C MET A 1 21.60 8.14 51.99
N ALA A 2 20.52 7.38 51.95
CA ALA A 2 20.15 6.58 50.80
C ALA A 2 18.94 7.27 50.15
N ALA A 3 19.10 7.75 48.91
CA ALA A 3 18.06 8.44 48.17
C ALA A 3 17.43 7.44 47.19
N SER A 4 16.21 7.17 47.41
CA SER A 4 15.04 6.95 46.55
C SER A 4 15.34 6.76 45.04
N THR A 5 15.42 5.49 44.64
CA THR A 5 15.37 5.04 43.21
C THR A 5 14.03 4.38 42.86
N ASP A 6 13.06 4.38 43.74
CA ASP A 6 11.84 3.54 43.64
C ASP A 6 10.69 4.16 42.82
N GLY A 7 10.72 5.48 42.58
CA GLY A 7 9.59 6.16 41.92
C GLY A 7 9.60 6.15 40.37
N ARG A 8 10.71 5.76 39.72
CA ARG A 8 10.79 5.72 38.25
C ARG A 8 10.37 4.37 37.68
N ASP A 9 10.56 3.30 38.43
CA ASP A 9 10.18 1.97 37.95
C ASP A 9 8.67 1.72 38.07
N GLU A 10 7.99 2.27 39.11
CA GLU A 10 6.53 2.17 39.20
C GLU A 10 5.80 2.94 38.07
N ALA A 11 6.27 4.12 37.68
CA ALA A 11 5.70 4.88 36.60
C ALA A 11 5.89 4.17 35.23
N GLY A 12 7.02 3.50 35.04
CA GLY A 12 7.31 2.70 33.85
C GLY A 12 6.41 1.46 33.74
N PHE A 13 6.19 0.76 34.87
CA PHE A 13 5.29 -0.40 34.92
C PHE A 13 3.83 -0.04 34.72
N GLN A 14 3.40 1.12 35.21
CA GLN A 14 2.04 1.61 35.04
C GLN A 14 1.77 2.01 33.58
N LEU A 15 2.73 2.65 32.93
CA LEU A 15 2.66 3.02 31.51
C LEU A 15 2.61 1.80 30.57
N GLU A 16 3.38 0.76 30.86
CA GLU A 16 3.33 -0.51 30.10
C GLU A 16 1.99 -1.23 30.25
N ALA A 17 1.43 -1.27 31.46
CA ALA A 17 0.13 -1.86 31.73
C ALA A 17 -0.99 -1.11 30.98
N GLU A 18 -0.93 0.21 30.93
CA GLU A 18 -1.86 1.06 30.20
C GLU A 18 -1.74 0.89 28.69
N LEU A 19 -0.51 0.78 28.15
CA LEU A 19 -0.27 0.50 26.73
C LEU A 19 -0.79 -0.90 26.32
N VAL A 20 -0.70 -1.89 27.19
CA VAL A 20 -1.29 -3.22 26.96
C VAL A 20 -2.81 -3.15 26.93
N GLN A 21 -3.44 -2.36 27.80
CA GLN A 21 -4.88 -2.15 27.79
C GLN A 21 -5.35 -1.38 26.54
N LEU A 22 -4.62 -0.37 26.10
CA LEU A 22 -4.86 0.35 24.85
C LEU A 22 -4.80 -0.58 23.63
N ARG A 23 -3.78 -1.42 23.55
CA ARG A 23 -3.65 -2.41 22.47
C ARG A 23 -4.80 -3.42 22.45
N ARG A 24 -5.31 -3.81 23.64
CA ARG A 24 -6.49 -4.68 23.77
C ARG A 24 -7.78 -3.96 23.38
N ALA A 25 -7.97 -2.72 23.80
CA ALA A 25 -9.14 -1.92 23.44
C ALA A 25 -9.16 -1.61 21.93
N ARG A 26 -8.00 -1.29 21.33
CA ARG A 26 -7.85 -1.10 19.89
C ARG A 26 -8.17 -2.39 19.12
N ARG A 27 -7.68 -3.54 19.54
CA ARG A 27 -8.02 -4.84 18.93
C ARG A 27 -9.51 -5.16 19.06
N ALA A 28 -10.15 -4.87 20.19
CA ALA A 28 -11.57 -5.07 20.39
C ALA A 28 -12.39 -4.15 19.47
N PHE A 29 -11.99 -2.90 19.31
CA PHE A 29 -12.61 -1.96 18.38
C PHE A 29 -12.44 -2.36 16.91
N GLU A 30 -11.24 -2.81 16.52
CA GLU A 30 -10.98 -3.37 15.19
C GLU A 30 -11.80 -4.63 14.90
N LEU A 31 -11.98 -5.52 15.89
CA LEU A 31 -12.82 -6.72 15.78
C LEU A 31 -14.31 -6.37 15.63
N VAL A 32 -14.80 -5.39 16.37
CA VAL A 32 -16.20 -4.92 16.27
C VAL A 32 -16.47 -4.27 14.91
N SER A 33 -15.49 -3.53 14.38
CA SER A 33 -15.58 -2.94 13.04
C SER A 33 -15.53 -3.98 11.92
N LEU A 34 -14.86 -5.12 12.15
CA LEU A 34 -14.71 -6.20 11.16
C LEU A 34 -15.90 -7.16 11.12
N THR A 35 -16.69 -7.28 12.21
CA THR A 35 -17.76 -8.29 12.28
C THR A 35 -19.15 -7.76 11.93
N GLY A 36 -19.29 -6.46 11.70
CA GLY A 36 -20.58 -5.85 11.32
C GLY A 36 -21.73 -6.11 12.30
N SER A 37 -21.47 -6.68 13.49
CA SER A 37 -22.49 -6.95 14.50
C SER A 37 -22.68 -5.75 15.40
N PRO A 38 -23.85 -5.14 15.40
CA PRO A 38 -24.19 -4.12 16.38
C PRO A 38 -24.39 -4.77 17.73
N SER A 39 -23.73 -4.28 18.76
CA SER A 39 -23.96 -4.58 20.15
C SER A 39 -22.94 -5.45 20.90
N VAL A 40 -21.64 -5.11 20.81
CA VAL A 40 -20.90 -5.10 22.06
C VAL A 40 -21.06 -3.69 22.60
N GLY A 41 -22.07 -3.45 23.40
CA GLY A 41 -22.26 -2.20 24.09
C GLY A 41 -21.03 -1.98 24.97
N LEU A 42 -20.15 -1.06 24.56
CA LEU A 42 -19.18 -0.50 25.49
C LEU A 42 -20.01 0.08 26.64
N ASP A 43 -19.84 -0.43 27.84
CA ASP A 43 -20.53 0.17 28.97
C ASP A 43 -20.09 1.64 29.11
N GLY A 44 -20.94 2.48 29.65
CA GLY A 44 -20.64 3.91 29.76
C GLY A 44 -19.39 4.19 30.63
N GLY A 45 -18.90 3.22 31.38
CA GLY A 45 -17.63 3.27 32.12
C GLY A 45 -16.42 3.10 31.22
N ALA A 46 -16.50 2.14 30.29
CA ALA A 46 -15.41 1.92 29.31
C ALA A 46 -15.26 3.10 28.35
N VAL A 47 -16.37 3.71 27.91
CA VAL A 47 -16.34 4.92 27.06
C VAL A 47 -15.66 6.07 27.80
N ARG A 48 -16.03 6.37 29.06
CA ARG A 48 -15.41 7.43 29.86
C ARG A 48 -13.94 7.18 30.13
N ALA A 49 -13.54 5.93 30.35
CA ALA A 49 -12.14 5.56 30.53
C ALA A 49 -11.30 5.81 29.26
N LEU A 50 -11.85 5.51 28.08
CA LEU A 50 -11.22 5.81 26.80
C LEU A 50 -11.11 7.32 26.54
N GLU A 51 -12.14 8.10 26.86
CA GLU A 51 -12.12 9.56 26.72
C GLU A 51 -11.09 10.20 27.67
N ALA A 52 -11.00 9.74 28.92
CA ALA A 52 -10.00 10.21 29.88
C ALA A 52 -8.58 9.89 29.43
N LEU A 53 -8.37 8.68 28.89
CA LEU A 53 -7.08 8.26 28.36
C LEU A 53 -6.70 9.09 27.11
N GLN A 54 -7.64 9.31 26.19
CA GLN A 54 -7.43 10.17 25.04
C GLN A 54 -7.04 11.59 25.46
N ALA A 55 -7.71 12.16 26.47
CA ALA A 55 -7.38 13.48 27.01
C ALA A 55 -5.94 13.50 27.54
N THR A 56 -5.54 12.51 28.36
CA THR A 56 -4.17 12.40 28.90
C THR A 56 -3.12 12.27 27.81
N LEU A 57 -3.39 11.46 26.77
CA LEU A 57 -2.46 11.28 25.65
C LEU A 57 -2.37 12.56 24.79
N THR A 58 -3.46 13.32 24.69
CA THR A 58 -3.48 14.63 23.99
C THR A 58 -2.65 15.66 24.76
N GLU A 59 -2.81 15.76 26.07
CA GLU A 59 -2.05 16.66 26.93
C GLU A 59 -0.54 16.37 26.92
N THR A 60 -0.18 15.08 26.83
CA THR A 60 1.23 14.65 26.76
C THR A 60 1.82 14.69 25.33
N GLY A 61 1.03 15.10 24.32
CA GLY A 61 1.43 15.11 22.92
C GLY A 61 1.62 13.71 22.29
N GLN A 62 1.15 12.66 22.99
CA GLN A 62 1.21 11.28 22.50
C GLN A 62 -0.01 10.89 21.64
N TRP A 63 -1.07 11.70 21.68
CA TRP A 63 -2.24 11.53 20.83
C TRP A 63 -2.28 12.61 19.76
N VAL A 64 -2.22 12.19 18.51
CA VAL A 64 -2.38 13.07 17.36
C VAL A 64 -3.66 12.66 16.64
N ALA A 65 -4.60 13.58 16.53
CA ALA A 65 -5.87 13.33 15.84
C ALA A 65 -5.71 13.54 14.32
N GLY A 66 -6.51 12.79 13.57
CA GLY A 66 -6.59 12.91 12.11
C GLY A 66 -5.62 12.00 11.33
N PRO A 67 -5.58 12.14 10.00
CA PRO A 67 -4.70 11.34 9.16
C PRO A 67 -3.22 11.59 9.49
N ALA A 68 -2.46 10.52 9.72
CA ALA A 68 -1.04 10.58 10.06
C ALA A 68 -0.13 10.82 8.85
N THR A 69 -0.70 10.91 7.64
CA THR A 69 0.02 10.98 6.37
C THR A 69 -0.50 12.10 5.50
N LEU A 70 0.38 12.71 4.70
CA LEU A 70 -0.03 13.74 3.74
C LEU A 70 -1.02 13.17 2.71
N TYR A 71 -0.78 11.95 2.24
CA TYR A 71 -1.65 11.24 1.30
C TYR A 71 -3.06 11.05 1.88
N GLY A 72 -3.15 10.72 3.18
CA GLY A 72 -4.42 10.63 3.91
C GLY A 72 -5.11 11.98 4.09
N VAL A 73 -4.35 13.04 4.45
CA VAL A 73 -4.90 14.41 4.60
C VAL A 73 -5.50 14.91 3.29
N LEU A 74 -4.89 14.59 2.15
CA LEU A 74 -5.39 14.99 0.83
C LEU A 74 -6.55 14.12 0.32
N GLY A 75 -6.96 13.08 1.06
CA GLY A 75 -8.06 12.19 0.68
C GLY A 75 -7.78 11.37 -0.58
N LEU A 76 -6.52 11.02 -0.82
CA LEU A 76 -6.09 10.33 -2.05
C LEU A 76 -6.10 8.80 -1.93
N THR A 77 -6.31 8.27 -0.74
CA THR A 77 -6.18 6.84 -0.41
C THR A 77 -7.10 5.92 -1.21
N GLY A 78 -8.35 6.36 -1.46
CA GLY A 78 -9.35 5.60 -2.23
C GLY A 78 -9.35 5.87 -3.73
N ARG A 79 -8.48 6.72 -4.24
CA ARG A 79 -8.48 7.14 -5.64
C ARG A 79 -7.58 6.25 -6.48
N GLU A 80 -8.16 5.50 -7.41
CA GLU A 80 -7.49 4.54 -8.29
C GLU A 80 -6.36 5.19 -9.10
N LEU A 81 -6.65 6.31 -9.78
CA LEU A 81 -5.66 7.03 -10.57
C LEU A 81 -4.46 7.50 -9.73
N GLU A 82 -4.71 7.98 -8.52
CA GLU A 82 -3.64 8.46 -7.65
C GLU A 82 -2.76 7.32 -7.14
N ARG A 83 -3.34 6.15 -6.88
CA ARG A 83 -2.58 4.93 -6.59
C ARG A 83 -1.74 4.50 -7.80
N CYS A 84 -2.31 4.53 -9.01
CA CYS A 84 -1.58 4.23 -10.24
C CYS A 84 -0.43 5.22 -10.49
N ARG A 85 -0.58 6.50 -10.15
CA ARG A 85 0.51 7.50 -10.23
C ARG A 85 1.67 7.17 -9.29
N VAL A 86 1.36 6.81 -8.04
CA VAL A 86 2.40 6.38 -7.09
C VAL A 86 3.05 5.09 -7.55
N LEU A 87 2.25 4.15 -8.07
CA LEU A 87 2.76 2.89 -8.61
C LEU A 87 3.70 3.11 -9.80
N LYS A 88 3.29 3.95 -10.77
CA LYS A 88 4.15 4.37 -11.87
C LYS A 88 5.50 4.87 -11.34
N TRP A 89 5.46 5.79 -10.40
CA TRP A 89 6.66 6.37 -9.81
C TRP A 89 7.52 5.32 -9.09
N ALA A 90 6.90 4.42 -8.32
CA ALA A 90 7.62 3.38 -7.58
C ALA A 90 8.29 2.34 -8.49
N LEU A 91 7.64 2.01 -9.62
CA LEU A 91 8.16 1.05 -10.61
C LEU A 91 9.20 1.67 -11.55
N ASP A 92 9.28 3.00 -11.65
CA ASP A 92 10.22 3.69 -12.54
C ASP A 92 11.66 3.47 -12.09
N PRO A 93 12.52 2.80 -12.88
CA PRO A 93 13.91 2.55 -12.50
C PRO A 93 14.73 3.83 -12.32
N LEU A 94 14.33 4.91 -12.97
CA LEU A 94 14.98 6.22 -12.91
C LEU A 94 14.31 7.16 -11.90
N GLY A 95 13.35 6.67 -11.15
CA GLY A 95 12.61 7.44 -10.15
C GLY A 95 13.51 8.09 -9.10
N ALA A 96 13.15 9.30 -8.65
CA ALA A 96 13.89 10.07 -7.67
C ALA A 96 14.11 9.35 -6.32
N HIS A 97 13.34 8.28 -6.04
CA HIS A 97 13.52 7.43 -4.86
C HIS A 97 14.84 6.64 -4.86
N ALA A 98 15.55 6.59 -6.00
CA ALA A 98 16.83 5.89 -6.17
C ALA A 98 16.80 4.42 -5.68
N LEU A 99 15.71 3.71 -5.94
CA LEU A 99 15.59 2.26 -5.71
C LEU A 99 16.08 1.46 -6.93
N GLY A 100 16.33 2.15 -8.06
CA GLY A 100 16.73 1.51 -9.32
C GLY A 100 15.67 0.51 -9.78
N THR A 101 16.11 -0.61 -10.31
CA THR A 101 15.25 -1.67 -10.85
C THR A 101 14.59 -2.55 -9.78
N ARG A 102 14.93 -2.40 -8.50
CA ARG A 102 14.56 -3.35 -7.43
C ARG A 102 13.05 -3.53 -7.23
N VAL A 103 12.26 -2.46 -7.37
CA VAL A 103 10.80 -2.57 -7.25
C VAL A 103 10.22 -3.29 -8.45
N LEU A 104 10.68 -2.90 -9.65
CA LEU A 104 10.25 -3.49 -10.92
C LEU A 104 10.58 -4.99 -10.97
N GLU A 105 11.81 -5.38 -10.63
CA GLU A 105 12.25 -6.77 -10.57
C GLU A 105 11.34 -7.62 -9.65
N ARG A 106 11.12 -7.16 -8.41
CA ARG A 106 10.23 -7.88 -7.47
C ARG A 106 8.81 -7.99 -7.98
N PHE A 107 8.30 -6.94 -8.59
CA PHE A 107 6.98 -6.95 -9.19
C PHE A 107 6.89 -7.99 -10.32
N LEU A 108 7.85 -8.00 -11.25
CA LEU A 108 7.86 -8.97 -12.37
C LEU A 108 7.96 -10.41 -11.88
N LEU A 109 8.80 -10.67 -10.88
CA LEU A 109 8.86 -11.99 -10.23
C LEU A 109 7.52 -12.38 -9.59
N SER A 110 6.81 -11.43 -8.97
CA SER A 110 5.52 -11.70 -8.34
C SER A 110 4.40 -12.06 -9.32
N ILE A 111 4.57 -11.74 -10.60
CA ILE A 111 3.64 -12.08 -11.69
C ILE A 111 4.15 -13.23 -12.58
N GLY A 112 5.20 -13.92 -12.15
CA GLY A 112 5.67 -15.16 -12.78
C GLY A 112 6.76 -15.00 -13.85
N PHE A 113 7.42 -13.85 -13.94
CA PHE A 113 8.64 -13.75 -14.75
C PHE A 113 9.77 -14.53 -14.09
N ASP A 114 10.59 -15.16 -14.92
CA ASP A 114 11.72 -15.94 -14.44
C ASP A 114 12.91 -15.03 -14.12
N GLN A 115 13.57 -15.26 -12.98
CA GLN A 115 14.75 -14.49 -12.55
C GLN A 115 15.85 -14.47 -13.62
N ASP A 116 16.04 -15.62 -14.29
CA ASP A 116 17.09 -15.78 -15.29
C ASP A 116 16.86 -15.00 -16.58
N VAL A 117 15.61 -14.52 -16.80
CA VAL A 117 15.21 -13.73 -17.99
C VAL A 117 15.27 -12.23 -17.72
N LEU A 118 15.36 -11.80 -16.45
CA LEU A 118 15.36 -10.40 -16.06
C LEU A 118 16.75 -9.79 -16.09
N GLU A 119 17.16 -9.31 -17.27
CA GLU A 119 18.42 -8.60 -17.40
C GLU A 119 18.36 -7.19 -16.78
N THR A 120 19.27 -6.89 -15.86
CA THR A 120 19.32 -5.59 -15.16
C THR A 120 19.42 -4.40 -16.11
N ALA A 121 20.15 -4.54 -17.23
CA ALA A 121 20.29 -3.49 -18.23
C ALA A 121 18.97 -3.20 -18.95
N GLU A 122 18.17 -4.22 -19.24
CA GLU A 122 16.86 -4.08 -19.84
C GLU A 122 15.87 -3.47 -18.85
N LEU A 123 15.84 -3.96 -17.60
CA LEU A 123 15.01 -3.39 -16.54
C LEU A 123 15.29 -1.90 -16.33
N GLY A 124 16.57 -1.48 -16.44
CA GLY A 124 16.96 -0.07 -16.31
C GLY A 124 16.44 0.85 -17.42
N ARG A 125 16.02 0.28 -18.57
CA ARG A 125 15.43 1.01 -19.71
C ARG A 125 13.91 0.87 -19.81
N THR A 126 13.29 0.13 -18.92
CA THR A 126 11.84 -0.05 -18.92
C THR A 126 11.12 1.27 -18.75
N GLU A 127 10.21 1.56 -19.67
CA GLU A 127 9.30 2.69 -19.56
C GLU A 127 8.04 2.30 -18.78
N VAL A 128 7.64 3.15 -17.85
CA VAL A 128 6.41 2.99 -17.06
C VAL A 128 5.43 4.09 -17.48
N LEU A 129 4.37 3.70 -18.17
CA LEU A 129 3.41 4.61 -18.81
C LEU A 129 2.06 4.55 -18.08
N LEU A 130 1.47 5.72 -17.84
CA LEU A 130 0.16 5.86 -17.19
C LEU A 130 -0.91 6.16 -18.24
N GLU A 131 -2.12 5.58 -18.05
CA GLU A 131 -3.32 5.85 -18.84
C GLU A 131 -3.08 5.78 -20.37
N GLN A 132 -2.52 4.66 -20.84
CA GLN A 132 -2.23 4.49 -22.25
C GLN A 132 -3.50 4.16 -23.04
N VAL A 133 -3.84 5.04 -23.97
CA VAL A 133 -5.02 4.91 -24.84
C VAL A 133 -4.63 4.25 -26.17
N ARG A 134 -5.37 3.21 -26.54
CA ARG A 134 -5.35 2.61 -27.90
C ARG A 134 -6.76 2.62 -28.49
N ALA A 135 -6.93 1.96 -29.62
CA ALA A 135 -8.15 2.06 -30.44
C ALA A 135 -9.45 1.78 -29.65
N ASN A 136 -9.46 0.74 -28.80
CA ASN A 136 -10.68 0.25 -28.14
C ASN A 136 -10.59 0.31 -26.61
N SER A 137 -9.42 0.64 -26.05
CA SER A 137 -9.16 0.54 -24.63
C SER A 137 -8.25 1.66 -24.09
N ARG A 138 -8.25 1.79 -22.77
CA ARG A 138 -7.28 2.57 -22.00
C ARG A 138 -6.77 1.69 -20.87
N ALA A 139 -5.46 1.41 -20.89
CA ALA A 139 -4.79 0.69 -19.82
C ALA A 139 -4.38 1.67 -18.71
N ASP A 140 -4.56 1.31 -17.45
CA ASP A 140 -4.20 2.17 -16.32
C ASP A 140 -2.69 2.35 -16.22
N LEU A 141 -1.92 1.26 -16.35
CA LEU A 141 -0.46 1.31 -16.51
C LEU A 141 0.02 0.32 -17.58
N VAL A 142 1.09 0.71 -18.25
CA VAL A 142 1.81 -0.16 -19.18
C VAL A 142 3.30 -0.07 -18.88
N LEU A 143 3.94 -1.22 -18.72
CA LEU A 143 5.38 -1.36 -18.64
C LEU A 143 5.87 -1.83 -20.00
N VAL A 144 6.81 -1.10 -20.59
CA VAL A 144 7.37 -1.41 -21.91
C VAL A 144 8.87 -1.62 -21.79
N SER A 145 9.33 -2.77 -22.22
CA SER A 145 10.73 -3.12 -22.31
C SER A 145 11.09 -3.52 -23.73
N ASP A 146 12.34 -3.81 -24.02
CA ASP A 146 12.80 -4.21 -25.35
C ASP A 146 12.19 -5.59 -25.75
N SER A 147 11.99 -6.51 -24.80
CA SER A 147 11.57 -7.88 -25.06
C SER A 147 10.17 -8.24 -24.53
N TRP A 148 9.54 -7.41 -23.69
CA TRP A 148 8.25 -7.69 -23.09
C TRP A 148 7.40 -6.43 -22.85
N THR A 149 6.10 -6.63 -22.75
CA THR A 149 5.13 -5.61 -22.34
C THR A 149 4.24 -6.19 -21.25
N VAL A 150 4.01 -5.40 -20.20
CA VAL A 150 3.03 -5.74 -19.14
C VAL A 150 1.94 -4.69 -19.12
N VAL A 151 0.69 -5.12 -19.21
CA VAL A 151 -0.51 -4.27 -19.09
C VAL A 151 -1.13 -4.50 -17.74
N ILE A 152 -1.31 -3.44 -16.97
CA ILE A 152 -1.91 -3.48 -15.64
C ILE A 152 -3.23 -2.72 -15.69
N GLU A 153 -4.30 -3.41 -15.35
CA GLU A 153 -5.60 -2.83 -15.03
C GLU A 153 -5.78 -2.86 -13.51
N ALA A 154 -6.09 -1.72 -12.93
CA ALA A 154 -6.18 -1.55 -11.48
C ALA A 154 -7.60 -1.23 -11.04
N LYS A 155 -8.04 -1.80 -9.93
CA LYS A 155 -9.30 -1.47 -9.27
C LYS A 155 -9.10 -1.31 -7.77
N VAL A 156 -9.72 -0.27 -7.23
CA VAL A 156 -9.76 -0.02 -5.78
C VAL A 156 -11.18 -0.27 -5.27
N HIS A 157 -12.15 0.46 -5.78
CA HIS A 157 -13.57 0.33 -5.40
C HIS A 157 -14.48 0.14 -6.63
N ALA A 158 -14.01 0.52 -7.81
CA ALA A 158 -14.80 0.44 -9.03
C ALA A 158 -14.95 -1.00 -9.53
N GLY A 159 -16.09 -1.30 -10.15
CA GLY A 159 -16.30 -2.52 -10.92
C GLY A 159 -15.58 -2.48 -12.27
N GLU A 160 -15.55 -3.62 -12.94
CA GLU A 160 -15.07 -3.72 -14.32
C GLU A 160 -16.12 -3.16 -15.28
N GLN A 161 -15.67 -2.54 -16.36
CA GLN A 161 -16.53 -2.20 -17.49
C GLN A 161 -16.80 -3.45 -18.34
N PRO A 162 -17.95 -3.53 -19.04
CA PRO A 162 -18.22 -4.64 -19.96
C PRO A 162 -17.07 -4.81 -20.97
N GLN A 163 -16.59 -6.05 -21.11
CA GLN A 163 -15.51 -6.41 -22.05
C GLN A 163 -14.20 -5.62 -21.88
N GLN A 164 -13.94 -5.04 -20.72
CA GLN A 164 -12.74 -4.21 -20.50
C GLN A 164 -11.47 -5.03 -20.73
N GLY A 165 -11.35 -6.20 -20.14
CA GLY A 165 -10.22 -7.09 -20.33
C GLY A 165 -10.06 -7.54 -21.79
N ALA A 166 -11.14 -7.96 -22.43
CA ALA A 166 -11.11 -8.41 -23.83
C ALA A 166 -10.66 -7.29 -24.80
N ARG A 167 -11.05 -6.03 -24.54
CA ARG A 167 -10.58 -4.88 -25.34
C ARG A 167 -9.09 -4.62 -25.15
N LEU A 168 -8.59 -4.74 -23.90
CA LEU A 168 -7.16 -4.62 -23.60
C LEU A 168 -6.36 -5.71 -24.30
N GLU A 169 -6.84 -6.96 -24.30
CA GLU A 169 -6.21 -8.07 -25.01
C GLU A 169 -6.16 -7.84 -26.54
N THR A 170 -7.21 -7.26 -27.10
CA THR A 170 -7.24 -6.92 -28.52
C THR A 170 -6.22 -5.85 -28.89
N ASP A 171 -6.08 -4.83 -28.05
CA ASP A 171 -5.20 -3.69 -28.32
C ASP A 171 -3.72 -3.95 -27.98
N TRP A 172 -3.43 -4.98 -27.14
CA TRP A 172 -2.08 -5.32 -26.66
C TRP A 172 -1.80 -6.83 -26.79
N PRO A 173 -1.86 -7.42 -28.00
CA PRO A 173 -1.97 -8.88 -28.19
C PRO A 173 -0.85 -9.72 -27.58
N ASP A 174 0.36 -9.17 -27.44
CA ASP A 174 1.54 -9.90 -26.97
C ASP A 174 1.95 -9.50 -25.53
N ALA A 175 1.05 -8.85 -24.79
CA ALA A 175 1.34 -8.41 -23.43
C ALA A 175 1.08 -9.49 -22.38
N THR A 176 1.79 -9.41 -21.26
CA THR A 176 1.40 -10.05 -20.01
C THR A 176 0.38 -9.16 -19.30
N TYR A 177 -0.73 -9.74 -18.84
CA TYR A 177 -1.83 -8.99 -18.24
C TYR A 177 -1.89 -9.18 -16.75
N VAL A 178 -2.04 -8.08 -16.02
CA VAL A 178 -2.18 -8.06 -14.56
C VAL A 178 -3.44 -7.33 -14.17
N PHE A 179 -4.28 -8.00 -13.37
CA PHE A 179 -5.44 -7.39 -12.75
C PHE A 179 -5.15 -7.12 -11.26
N LEU A 180 -4.99 -5.86 -10.92
CA LEU A 180 -4.56 -5.41 -9.60
C LEU A 180 -5.77 -4.93 -8.79
N THR A 181 -6.11 -5.67 -7.72
CA THR A 181 -7.26 -5.37 -6.86
C THR A 181 -6.91 -5.49 -5.38
N ASN A 182 -7.76 -5.00 -4.48
CA ASN A 182 -7.54 -5.18 -3.04
C ASN A 182 -7.54 -6.66 -2.65
N GLN A 183 -8.43 -7.47 -3.25
CA GLN A 183 -8.63 -8.87 -2.89
C GLN A 183 -7.87 -9.86 -3.78
N GLY A 184 -7.28 -9.42 -4.90
CA GLY A 184 -6.65 -10.29 -5.88
C GLY A 184 -7.67 -11.16 -6.62
N ARG A 185 -8.87 -10.62 -6.87
CA ARG A 185 -9.90 -11.35 -7.61
C ARG A 185 -9.54 -11.48 -9.09
N PRO A 186 -10.04 -12.51 -9.77
CA PRO A 186 -9.82 -12.66 -11.21
C PRO A 186 -10.56 -11.60 -12.02
N MET A 187 -10.02 -11.28 -13.21
CA MET A 187 -10.67 -10.43 -14.21
C MET A 187 -11.87 -11.15 -14.80
N GLN A 188 -13.07 -10.58 -14.63
CA GLN A 188 -14.32 -11.18 -15.13
C GLN A 188 -14.62 -10.81 -16.58
N SER A 189 -14.11 -9.68 -17.03
CA SER A 189 -14.29 -9.15 -18.39
C SER A 189 -13.18 -9.56 -19.36
N ALA A 190 -12.31 -10.50 -18.95
CA ALA A 190 -11.24 -11.05 -19.78
C ALA A 190 -11.81 -11.76 -21.01
N GLY A 191 -11.03 -11.73 -22.09
CA GLY A 191 -11.20 -12.59 -23.26
C GLY A 191 -10.55 -13.97 -23.02
N PRO A 192 -9.95 -14.57 -24.05
CA PRO A 192 -9.33 -15.88 -23.94
C PRO A 192 -7.97 -15.89 -23.23
N THR A 193 -7.38 -14.73 -22.99
CA THR A 193 -6.03 -14.61 -22.41
C THR A 193 -6.07 -14.74 -20.90
N THR A 194 -5.03 -15.34 -20.33
CA THR A 194 -4.88 -15.49 -18.89
C THR A 194 -4.39 -14.17 -18.27
N TRP A 195 -5.15 -13.66 -17.28
CA TRP A 195 -4.79 -12.52 -16.46
C TRP A 195 -4.18 -12.96 -15.12
N GLN A 196 -3.05 -12.41 -14.77
CA GLN A 196 -2.48 -12.59 -13.46
C GLN A 196 -3.26 -11.73 -12.45
N SER A 197 -3.87 -12.39 -11.45
CA SER A 197 -4.60 -11.69 -10.39
C SER A 197 -3.64 -11.31 -9.27
N LEU A 198 -3.50 -10.03 -8.99
CA LEU A 198 -2.57 -9.52 -8.00
C LEU A 198 -3.29 -8.64 -6.96
N ARG A 199 -2.82 -8.68 -5.74
CA ARG A 199 -3.29 -7.78 -4.67
C ARG A 199 -2.42 -6.52 -4.60
N TRP A 200 -3.03 -5.39 -4.29
CA TRP A 200 -2.30 -4.19 -3.93
C TRP A 200 -1.27 -4.46 -2.82
N ALA A 201 -1.61 -5.26 -1.82
CA ALA A 201 -0.72 -5.65 -0.73
C ALA A 201 0.58 -6.31 -1.21
N THR A 202 0.53 -7.16 -2.26
CA THR A 202 1.72 -7.78 -2.86
C THR A 202 2.66 -6.72 -3.43
N LEU A 203 2.09 -5.75 -4.15
CA LEU A 203 2.88 -4.66 -4.72
C LEU A 203 3.49 -3.76 -3.65
N HIS A 204 2.74 -3.48 -2.59
CA HIS A 204 3.24 -2.72 -1.44
C HIS A 204 4.39 -3.45 -0.73
N ALA A 205 4.34 -4.79 -0.65
CA ALA A 205 5.45 -5.61 -0.16
C ALA A 205 6.68 -5.46 -1.06
N CYS A 206 6.53 -5.50 -2.39
CA CYS A 206 7.63 -5.27 -3.33
C CYS A 206 8.33 -3.93 -3.11
N ILE A 207 7.56 -2.84 -2.91
CA ILE A 207 8.13 -1.50 -2.63
C ILE A 207 8.86 -1.50 -1.28
N THR A 208 8.27 -2.08 -0.25
CA THR A 208 8.84 -2.12 1.10
C THR A 208 10.15 -2.90 1.13
N GLU A 209 10.18 -4.07 0.54
CA GLU A 209 11.35 -4.94 0.46
C GLU A 209 12.47 -4.31 -0.39
N ALA A 210 12.11 -3.67 -1.51
CA ALA A 210 13.08 -2.94 -2.33
C ALA A 210 13.72 -1.79 -1.55
N ALA A 211 12.93 -1.05 -0.76
CA ALA A 211 13.43 0.04 0.06
C ALA A 211 14.35 -0.45 1.18
N LEU A 212 14.02 -1.57 1.82
CA LEU A 212 14.85 -2.20 2.84
C LEU A 212 16.18 -2.71 2.26
N ALA A 213 16.14 -3.37 1.11
CA ALA A 213 17.33 -3.90 0.43
C ALA A 213 18.25 -2.82 -0.14
N ALA A 214 17.73 -1.63 -0.45
CA ALA A 214 18.51 -0.54 -1.02
C ALA A 214 19.45 0.17 -0.02
N GLY A 215 19.27 -0.07 1.29
CA GLY A 215 20.02 0.62 2.34
C GLY A 215 19.73 2.13 2.40
N PRO A 216 20.62 2.94 2.99
CA PRO A 216 20.43 4.39 3.12
C PRO A 216 20.26 5.09 1.78
N ALA A 217 19.44 6.15 1.76
CA ALA A 217 19.24 6.95 0.55
C ALA A 217 20.54 7.71 0.20
N PRO A 218 20.96 7.69 -1.08
CA PRO A 218 22.24 8.28 -1.48
C PRO A 218 22.25 9.81 -1.47
N THR A 219 21.09 10.45 -1.53
CA THR A 219 20.94 11.91 -1.54
C THR A 219 19.73 12.34 -0.70
N LEU A 220 19.67 13.62 -0.35
CA LEU A 220 18.51 14.21 0.33
C LEU A 220 17.23 14.08 -0.53
N ALA A 221 17.33 14.27 -1.84
CA ALA A 221 16.21 14.09 -2.75
C ALA A 221 15.67 12.64 -2.71
N ALA A 222 16.55 11.65 -2.74
CA ALA A 222 16.18 10.24 -2.62
C ALA A 222 15.58 9.92 -1.23
N ALA A 223 16.11 10.51 -0.16
CA ALA A 223 15.54 10.36 1.17
C ALA A 223 14.11 10.93 1.25
N THR A 224 13.89 12.13 0.70
CA THR A 224 12.57 12.76 0.62
C THR A 224 11.60 11.91 -0.22
N ALA A 225 12.03 11.42 -1.37
CA ALA A 225 11.23 10.57 -2.23
C ALA A 225 10.84 9.25 -1.53
N ARG A 226 11.78 8.60 -0.83
CA ARG A 226 11.49 7.38 -0.04
C ARG A 226 10.58 7.66 1.15
N ALA A 227 10.66 8.85 1.75
CA ALA A 227 9.71 9.28 2.78
C ALA A 227 8.29 9.40 2.21
N GLY A 228 8.14 9.94 0.98
CA GLY A 228 6.86 9.99 0.27
C GLY A 228 6.28 8.60 -0.04
N LEU A 229 7.12 7.64 -0.48
CA LEU A 229 6.68 6.25 -0.65
C LEU A 229 6.21 5.62 0.68
N ARG A 230 6.94 5.88 1.76
CA ARG A 230 6.54 5.42 3.11
C ARG A 230 5.22 6.04 3.55
N ASP A 231 5.04 7.34 3.33
CA ASP A 231 3.80 8.07 3.63
C ASP A 231 2.61 7.42 2.92
N TYR A 232 2.75 7.16 1.62
CA TYR A 232 1.76 6.43 0.82
C TYR A 232 1.45 5.05 1.40
N LEU A 233 2.47 4.21 1.65
CA LEU A 233 2.30 2.85 2.18
C LEU A 233 1.59 2.83 3.54
N ILE A 234 1.86 3.81 4.41
CA ILE A 234 1.16 3.96 5.70
C ILE A 234 -0.30 4.33 5.47
N ALA A 235 -0.56 5.29 4.56
CA ALA A 235 -1.91 5.80 4.31
C ALA A 235 -2.88 4.73 3.79
N ILE A 236 -2.39 3.79 2.96
CA ILE A 236 -3.24 2.77 2.34
C ILE A 236 -3.32 1.46 3.12
N ARG A 237 -2.41 1.21 4.07
CA ARG A 237 -2.40 -0.03 4.88
C ARG A 237 -3.75 -0.32 5.55
N HIS A 238 -4.47 0.71 5.98
CA HIS A 238 -5.78 0.57 6.62
C HIS A 238 -6.88 0.11 5.65
N LEU A 239 -6.77 0.44 4.36
CA LEU A 239 -7.78 0.09 3.37
C LEU A 239 -7.70 -1.38 2.93
N GLU A 240 -6.53 -1.99 3.03
CA GLU A 240 -6.32 -3.40 2.64
C GLU A 240 -6.94 -4.39 3.62
N HIS A 241 -7.27 -3.93 4.83
CA HIS A 241 -7.82 -4.74 5.92
C HIS A 241 -9.31 -4.49 6.15
N HIS A 242 -9.93 -3.53 5.43
CA HIS A 242 -11.30 -3.05 5.68
C HIS A 242 -12.22 -3.18 4.47
N ASP A 243 -11.91 -4.02 3.49
CA ASP A 243 -12.87 -4.32 2.43
C ASP A 243 -13.83 -5.41 2.93
N PRO A 244 -15.17 -5.12 3.00
CA PRO A 244 -16.20 -6.03 3.49
C PRO A 244 -16.41 -7.25 2.58
#